data_ed8d35a1f072080ca76cb3211a5c88f8
#
_entry.id   ed8d35a1f072080ca76cb3211a5c88f8
#
_cell.length_a   1.000
_cell.length_b   1.000
_cell.length_c   1.000
_cell.angle_alpha   90.00
_cell.angle_beta   90.00
_cell.angle_gamma   90.00
#
_symmetry.space_group_name_H-M   'P 1'
#
loop_
_entity.id
_entity.type
_entity.pdbx_description
1 polymer ?
#
loop_
_entity_poly.entity_id
_entity_poly.type
_entity_poly.pdbx_seq_one_letter_code
_entity_poly.pdbx_strand_id
1 'polypeptide(L)'
;EKARIILTGKDGVLCDESAMISPVDIFEKSVVLPDDTQEEDLKVEVCADGRSLIAYQPEKEEIPKLPDPAKAADEPSKIMTNEELYLTGQHIEQYRHATWRPDPYYLEGLKRDPDDIRINNAYGMLLMRRGLFKEAEPYFRTAIKRLTWKNPNPYNSEAYYLLGLDLCYLGREDEAYDAFYKAAWSNEQQEMSFYYMAALAAKKGQFETALEHIDRSLVKNAHNIKARGLRAWLLAKLGKEKAAARMLEDNLELDPFDFVSGFEAIKAENDSEKKQKMLDDLNGLMRNFQENYLMTARDFAQWGAYEDAVLVLKQCTKKYPMLYYYAAYYEEKMGEDEAAKKSLEKAESCAFDYCFPNKLDDIAVLTFAIENGCKKKAPYYLGNLFYDKLQWKKSVELWEMSEKADDTFSIVHRNLALAYYNKMGDSKAAKRELEKAFSLNRKDARIFLELDQLYKKLGYSFKERLAKYDEDPSLAESRDDLYIEYITLMNMCGEYERAYRCIMGRRFHPWEGGEGKITTQYIISLLEMAKQCLASEKYEQAE
;
A
#
# COMPACT_ATOMS: atom_id res chain seq x y z
N GLU A 1 13.35 35.76 3.11
CA GLU A 1 13.12 36.91 4.00
C GLU A 1 14.24 36.99 5.03
N LYS A 2 14.66 38.21 5.42
CA LYS A 2 15.67 38.37 6.49
C LYS A 2 14.95 38.23 7.82
N ALA A 3 15.33 37.23 8.59
CA ALA A 3 14.78 36.95 9.90
C ALA A 3 15.88 37.04 10.98
N ARG A 4 15.45 37.34 12.21
CA ARG A 4 16.26 37.26 13.43
C ARG A 4 15.79 36.08 14.23
N ILE A 5 16.67 35.15 14.52
CA ILE A 5 16.41 33.93 15.25
C ILE A 5 17.02 34.05 16.65
N ILE A 6 16.19 33.96 17.68
CA ILE A 6 16.59 34.14 19.07
C ILE A 6 16.28 32.87 19.83
N LEU A 7 17.30 32.28 20.46
CA LEU A 7 17.14 31.22 21.45
C LEU A 7 17.39 31.82 22.84
N THR A 8 16.40 31.71 23.70
CA THR A 8 16.46 32.18 25.10
C THR A 8 16.40 30.98 26.01
N GLY A 9 17.23 30.96 27.02
CA GLY A 9 17.18 30.03 28.15
C GLY A 9 16.79 30.76 29.44
N LYS A 10 16.85 30.03 30.56
CA LYS A 10 16.45 30.53 31.86
C LYS A 10 17.18 31.82 32.28
N ASP A 11 18.48 31.93 32.00
CA ASP A 11 19.32 33.01 32.42
C ASP A 11 19.55 34.10 31.36
N GLY A 12 18.89 33.98 30.20
CA GLY A 12 18.97 34.97 29.13
C GLY A 12 19.10 34.40 27.73
N VAL A 13 19.58 35.24 26.82
CA VAL A 13 19.71 34.88 25.38
C VAL A 13 20.94 33.97 25.20
N LEU A 14 20.72 32.80 24.64
CA LEU A 14 21.75 31.82 24.32
C LEU A 14 22.26 31.96 22.89
N CYS A 15 21.39 32.38 21.97
CA CYS A 15 21.72 32.64 20.56
C CYS A 15 20.86 33.77 20.04
N ASP A 16 21.44 34.65 19.24
CA ASP A 16 20.75 35.76 18.58
C ASP A 16 21.43 36.01 17.22
N GLU A 17 20.81 35.55 16.16
CA GLU A 17 21.37 35.63 14.82
C GLU A 17 20.36 36.15 13.78
N SER A 18 20.90 36.74 12.73
CA SER A 18 20.10 37.14 11.58
C SER A 18 20.51 36.33 10.35
N ALA A 19 19.54 35.70 9.71
CA ALA A 19 19.75 34.90 8.51
C ALA A 19 18.70 35.24 7.44
N MET A 20 19.03 34.93 6.21
CA MET A 20 18.04 34.86 5.14
C MET A 20 17.41 33.47 5.18
N ILE A 21 16.10 33.42 5.31
CA ILE A 21 15.35 32.16 5.32
C ILE A 21 14.33 32.13 4.18
N SER A 22 14.15 30.96 3.58
CA SER A 22 13.15 30.71 2.56
C SER A 22 12.64 29.26 2.68
N PRO A 23 11.59 28.86 1.95
CA PRO A 23 11.16 27.46 1.94
C PRO A 23 12.22 26.44 1.48
N VAL A 24 13.27 26.90 0.82
CA VAL A 24 14.40 26.05 0.34
C VAL A 24 15.71 26.32 1.08
N ASP A 25 15.82 27.46 1.78
CA ASP A 25 17.02 27.81 2.57
C ASP A 25 16.65 27.70 4.05
N ILE A 26 17.09 26.64 4.69
CA ILE A 26 16.86 26.39 6.12
C ILE A 26 17.94 27.09 6.96
N PHE A 27 17.60 27.46 8.19
CA PHE A 27 18.55 27.88 9.19
C PHE A 27 18.77 26.74 10.20
N GLU A 28 20.00 26.30 10.36
CA GLU A 28 20.40 25.27 11.32
C GLU A 28 21.59 25.77 12.13
N LYS A 29 21.53 25.57 13.44
CA LYS A 29 22.63 25.91 14.35
C LYS A 29 22.62 25.03 15.59
N SER A 30 23.81 24.55 15.94
CA SER A 30 24.04 23.88 17.24
C SER A 30 24.51 24.89 18.27
N VAL A 31 23.87 24.89 19.44
CA VAL A 31 24.20 25.75 20.57
C VAL A 31 24.53 24.89 21.76
N VAL A 32 25.65 25.15 22.42
CA VAL A 32 26.02 24.48 23.68
C VAL A 32 25.20 25.09 24.80
N LEU A 33 24.46 24.25 25.52
CA LEU A 33 23.62 24.66 26.64
C LEU A 33 24.38 24.56 27.97
N PRO A 34 24.03 25.37 28.99
CA PRO A 34 24.47 25.15 30.36
C PRO A 34 24.03 23.77 30.89
N ASP A 35 24.84 23.15 31.76
CA ASP A 35 24.62 21.76 32.20
C ASP A 35 23.29 21.52 32.97
N ASP A 36 22.69 22.58 33.52
CA ASP A 36 21.43 22.51 34.28
C ASP A 36 20.20 22.95 33.47
N THR A 37 20.33 23.15 32.18
CA THR A 37 19.23 23.61 31.31
C THR A 37 18.19 22.49 31.14
N GLN A 38 16.94 22.80 31.42
CA GLN A 38 15.79 21.92 31.10
C GLN A 38 15.17 22.34 29.76
N GLU A 39 14.51 21.42 29.06
CA GLU A 39 13.90 21.73 27.76
C GLU A 39 12.84 22.84 27.87
N GLU A 40 12.04 22.84 28.92
CA GLU A 40 11.01 23.84 29.17
C GLU A 40 11.55 25.26 29.43
N ASP A 41 12.84 25.39 29.74
CA ASP A 41 13.50 26.69 29.90
C ASP A 41 13.88 27.33 28.56
N LEU A 42 13.86 26.55 27.48
CA LEU A 42 14.30 27.00 26.17
C LEU A 42 13.12 27.56 25.36
N LYS A 43 13.28 28.78 24.87
CA LYS A 43 12.34 29.39 23.93
C LYS A 43 13.08 29.82 22.68
N VAL A 44 12.64 29.34 21.50
CA VAL A 44 13.09 29.83 20.20
C VAL A 44 12.04 30.80 19.66
N GLU A 45 12.49 31.91 19.11
CA GLU A 45 11.64 32.92 18.50
C GLU A 45 12.25 33.41 17.17
N VAL A 46 11.44 33.45 16.14
CA VAL A 46 11.82 33.98 14.82
C VAL A 46 11.08 35.27 14.59
N CYS A 47 11.82 36.35 14.34
CA CYS A 47 11.30 37.70 14.16
C CYS A 47 11.69 38.26 12.79
N ALA A 48 10.77 38.98 12.16
CA ALA A 48 11.06 39.81 10.97
C ALA A 48 10.33 41.16 11.11
N ASP A 49 10.95 42.24 10.64
CA ASP A 49 10.40 43.61 10.67
C ASP A 49 9.87 44.02 12.03
N GLY A 50 10.54 43.60 13.12
CA GLY A 50 10.15 43.92 14.49
C GLY A 50 8.91 43.16 15.01
N ARG A 51 8.47 42.12 14.29
CA ARG A 51 7.35 41.24 14.69
C ARG A 51 7.84 39.83 14.90
N SER A 52 7.31 39.16 15.93
CA SER A 52 7.44 37.71 16.09
C SER A 52 6.61 37.00 15.01
N LEU A 53 7.26 36.19 14.20
CA LEU A 53 6.60 35.35 13.18
C LEU A 53 6.14 34.03 13.79
N ILE A 54 7.00 33.43 14.59
CA ILE A 54 6.72 32.18 15.29
C ILE A 54 7.59 32.10 16.55
N ALA A 55 7.06 31.48 17.59
CA ALA A 55 7.83 31.12 18.77
C ALA A 55 7.44 29.72 19.23
N TYR A 56 8.40 29.01 19.80
CA TYR A 56 8.19 27.69 20.36
C TYR A 56 8.94 27.60 21.69
N GLN A 57 8.27 27.05 22.69
CA GLN A 57 8.84 26.70 23.99
C GLN A 57 8.22 25.35 24.38
N PRO A 58 9.03 24.32 24.67
CA PRO A 58 8.53 23.05 25.17
C PRO A 58 7.70 23.24 26.44
N GLU A 59 6.58 22.57 26.53
CA GLU A 59 5.82 22.51 27.78
C GLU A 59 6.46 21.48 28.71
N LYS A 60 6.38 21.75 30.02
CA LYS A 60 6.82 20.77 30.99
C LYS A 60 6.01 19.49 30.87
N GLU A 61 6.71 18.37 30.72
CA GLU A 61 6.06 17.06 30.70
C GLU A 61 5.38 16.79 32.07
N GLU A 62 4.05 16.84 32.06
CA GLU A 62 3.24 16.30 33.16
C GLU A 62 2.85 14.87 32.83
N ILE A 63 2.99 13.94 33.77
CA ILE A 63 2.45 12.59 33.59
C ILE A 63 0.93 12.70 33.58
N PRO A 64 0.27 12.62 32.41
CA PRO A 64 -1.17 12.78 32.35
C PRO A 64 -1.84 11.62 33.08
N LYS A 65 -3.02 11.89 33.64
CA LYS A 65 -3.88 10.81 34.15
C LYS A 65 -4.11 9.82 32.99
N LEU A 66 -3.92 8.54 33.27
CA LEU A 66 -4.20 7.49 32.29
C LEU A 66 -5.63 7.69 31.73
N PRO A 67 -5.80 7.77 30.43
CA PRO A 67 -7.11 7.90 29.83
C PRO A 67 -7.95 6.64 30.11
N ASP A 68 -9.27 6.80 30.11
CA ASP A 68 -10.17 5.66 30.17
C ASP A 68 -9.91 4.71 28.99
N PRO A 69 -10.11 3.39 29.19
CA PRO A 69 -9.95 2.43 28.10
C PRO A 69 -10.80 2.81 26.89
N ALA A 70 -10.25 2.65 25.70
CA ALA A 70 -10.97 2.90 24.45
C ALA A 70 -12.23 2.03 24.39
N LYS A 71 -13.34 2.63 23.99
CA LYS A 71 -14.60 1.93 23.78
C LYS A 71 -14.74 1.56 22.29
N ALA A 72 -15.31 0.39 22.02
CA ALA A 72 -15.68 0.02 20.66
C ALA A 72 -16.69 1.04 20.10
N ALA A 73 -16.62 1.28 18.78
CA ALA A 73 -17.60 2.14 18.12
C ALA A 73 -19.01 1.56 18.25
N ASP A 74 -20.00 2.42 18.47
CA ASP A 74 -21.40 2.01 18.52
C ASP A 74 -21.90 1.58 17.13
N GLU A 75 -22.98 0.79 17.12
CA GLU A 75 -23.69 0.46 15.88
C GLU A 75 -24.10 1.74 15.14
N PRO A 76 -23.93 1.84 13.82
CA PRO A 76 -24.18 3.07 13.06
C PRO A 76 -25.55 3.68 13.31
N SER A 77 -26.60 2.84 13.46
CA SER A 77 -27.97 3.29 13.72
C SER A 77 -28.16 3.95 15.09
N LYS A 78 -27.28 3.70 16.05
CA LYS A 78 -27.33 4.27 17.42
C LYS A 78 -26.59 5.58 17.53
N ILE A 79 -25.69 5.88 16.61
CA ILE A 79 -24.96 7.15 16.57
C ILE A 79 -25.92 8.26 16.20
N MET A 80 -25.90 9.37 16.97
CA MET A 80 -26.96 10.38 16.88
C MET A 80 -26.79 11.31 15.69
N THR A 81 -25.56 11.68 15.33
CA THR A 81 -25.28 12.75 14.34
C THR A 81 -24.50 12.22 13.13
N ASN A 82 -24.67 12.87 11.98
CA ASN A 82 -23.85 12.61 10.79
C ASN A 82 -22.38 12.95 11.02
N GLU A 83 -22.09 13.94 11.87
CA GLU A 83 -20.73 14.28 12.29
C GLU A 83 -20.03 13.10 12.93
N GLU A 84 -20.65 12.49 13.93
CA GLU A 84 -20.09 11.32 14.63
C GLU A 84 -19.97 10.10 13.71
N LEU A 85 -20.94 9.88 12.81
CA LEU A 85 -20.86 8.83 11.79
C LEU A 85 -19.67 9.03 10.87
N TYR A 86 -19.45 10.26 10.41
CA TYR A 86 -18.30 10.62 9.57
C TYR A 86 -16.97 10.38 10.31
N LEU A 87 -16.83 10.92 11.51
CA LEU A 87 -15.61 10.79 12.31
C LEU A 87 -15.31 9.34 12.69
N THR A 88 -16.35 8.56 13.05
CA THR A 88 -16.20 7.13 13.34
C THR A 88 -15.76 6.35 12.11
N GLY A 89 -16.37 6.62 10.95
CA GLY A 89 -15.96 6.00 9.68
C GLY A 89 -14.50 6.33 9.34
N GLN A 90 -14.10 7.59 9.46
CA GLN A 90 -12.70 8.01 9.25
C GLN A 90 -11.74 7.34 10.22
N HIS A 91 -12.08 7.28 11.50
CA HIS A 91 -11.23 6.62 12.51
C HIS A 91 -10.98 5.16 12.16
N ILE A 92 -12.04 4.39 11.86
CA ILE A 92 -11.93 2.98 11.47
C ILE A 92 -11.05 2.82 10.23
N GLU A 93 -11.17 3.73 9.27
CA GLU A 93 -10.40 3.72 8.03
C GLU A 93 -8.92 4.04 8.24
N GLN A 94 -8.62 5.08 9.04
CA GLN A 94 -7.25 5.51 9.34
C GLN A 94 -6.48 4.45 10.13
N TYR A 95 -7.10 3.82 11.10
CA TYR A 95 -6.49 2.76 11.91
C TYR A 95 -6.58 1.37 11.26
N ARG A 96 -7.17 1.26 10.08
CA ARG A 96 -7.33 -0.02 9.34
C ARG A 96 -7.85 -1.13 10.23
N HIS A 97 -8.96 -0.88 10.91
CA HIS A 97 -9.51 -1.82 11.87
C HIS A 97 -9.73 -3.21 11.25
N ALA A 98 -9.25 -4.27 11.91
CA ALA A 98 -9.22 -5.62 11.34
C ALA A 98 -10.62 -6.21 11.03
N THR A 99 -11.62 -5.91 11.88
CA THR A 99 -12.96 -6.49 11.78
C THR A 99 -14.05 -5.48 11.42
N TRP A 100 -13.87 -4.21 11.80
CA TRP A 100 -14.85 -3.16 11.55
C TRP A 100 -14.60 -2.49 10.22
N ARG A 101 -15.67 -2.12 9.54
CA ARG A 101 -15.64 -1.47 8.22
C ARG A 101 -16.21 -0.06 8.31
N PRO A 102 -15.63 0.93 7.58
CA PRO A 102 -16.18 2.28 7.54
C PRO A 102 -17.50 2.39 6.78
N ASP A 103 -17.73 1.47 5.80
CA ASP A 103 -18.91 1.50 4.94
C ASP A 103 -20.25 1.67 5.67
N PRO A 104 -20.58 0.89 6.73
CA PRO A 104 -21.86 1.02 7.41
C PRO A 104 -22.10 2.41 8.02
N TYR A 105 -21.04 3.07 8.47
CA TYR A 105 -21.11 4.41 9.05
C TYR A 105 -21.38 5.47 8.00
N TYR A 106 -20.63 5.46 6.90
CA TYR A 106 -20.86 6.37 5.79
C TYR A 106 -22.24 6.16 5.15
N LEU A 107 -22.64 4.91 4.92
CA LEU A 107 -23.94 4.59 4.33
C LEU A 107 -25.12 4.98 5.23
N GLU A 108 -25.01 4.84 6.55
CA GLU A 108 -26.04 5.33 7.47
C GLU A 108 -26.13 6.86 7.42
N GLY A 109 -24.99 7.55 7.36
CA GLY A 109 -24.98 9.00 7.21
C GLY A 109 -25.62 9.46 5.89
N LEU A 110 -25.31 8.82 4.77
CA LEU A 110 -25.91 9.11 3.46
C LEU A 110 -27.41 8.73 3.39
N LYS A 111 -27.83 7.75 4.17
CA LYS A 111 -29.26 7.43 4.30
C LYS A 111 -30.04 8.56 4.99
N ARG A 112 -29.44 9.23 5.97
CA ARG A 112 -30.05 10.36 6.70
C ARG A 112 -29.99 11.67 5.91
N ASP A 113 -28.83 11.96 5.32
CA ASP A 113 -28.61 13.11 4.42
C ASP A 113 -27.83 12.63 3.18
N PRO A 114 -28.52 12.34 2.06
CA PRO A 114 -27.87 11.90 0.83
C PRO A 114 -26.92 12.93 0.21
N ASP A 115 -27.11 14.20 0.57
CA ASP A 115 -26.32 15.32 0.05
C ASP A 115 -25.20 15.77 1.02
N ASP A 116 -24.95 15.05 2.12
CA ASP A 116 -23.85 15.37 3.04
C ASP A 116 -22.51 15.38 2.30
N ILE A 117 -21.87 16.55 2.21
CA ILE A 117 -20.68 16.79 1.38
C ILE A 117 -19.52 15.93 1.84
N ARG A 118 -19.25 15.88 3.16
CA ARG A 118 -18.07 15.20 3.70
C ARG A 118 -18.21 13.69 3.59
N ILE A 119 -19.40 13.16 3.87
CA ILE A 119 -19.64 11.72 3.77
C ILE A 119 -19.62 11.27 2.32
N ASN A 120 -20.17 12.04 1.38
CA ASN A 120 -20.04 11.76 -0.05
C ASN A 120 -18.56 11.74 -0.49
N ASN A 121 -17.75 12.73 -0.10
CA ASN A 121 -16.31 12.72 -0.38
C ASN A 121 -15.61 11.51 0.23
N ALA A 122 -15.83 11.21 1.50
CA ALA A 122 -15.18 10.11 2.20
C ALA A 122 -15.57 8.75 1.60
N TYR A 123 -16.85 8.53 1.33
CA TYR A 123 -17.30 7.27 0.74
C TYR A 123 -16.87 7.12 -0.72
N GLY A 124 -16.94 8.19 -1.52
CA GLY A 124 -16.40 8.22 -2.88
C GLY A 124 -14.90 7.88 -2.90
N MET A 125 -14.12 8.48 -1.99
CA MET A 125 -12.69 8.19 -1.86
C MET A 125 -12.43 6.73 -1.41
N LEU A 126 -13.24 6.18 -0.51
CA LEU A 126 -13.18 4.77 -0.12
C LEU A 126 -13.40 3.84 -1.32
N LEU A 127 -14.39 4.13 -2.15
CA LEU A 127 -14.67 3.38 -3.39
C LEU A 127 -13.53 3.51 -4.40
N MET A 128 -13.03 4.73 -4.62
CA MET A 128 -11.88 4.99 -5.51
C MET A 128 -10.65 4.19 -5.09
N ARG A 129 -10.31 4.16 -3.78
CA ARG A 129 -9.21 3.35 -3.25
C ARG A 129 -9.39 1.84 -3.43
N ARG A 130 -10.64 1.39 -3.59
CA ARG A 130 -10.97 0.01 -3.95
C ARG A 130 -10.95 -0.25 -5.46
N GLY A 131 -10.62 0.75 -6.28
CA GLY A 131 -10.64 0.64 -7.76
C GLY A 131 -12.06 0.63 -8.34
N LEU A 132 -13.05 1.14 -7.60
CA LEU A 132 -14.46 1.27 -7.99
C LEU A 132 -14.72 2.71 -8.48
N PHE A 133 -13.98 3.11 -9.53
CA PHE A 133 -13.98 4.50 -10.03
C PHE A 133 -15.35 4.95 -10.55
N LYS A 134 -16.03 4.10 -11.35
CA LYS A 134 -17.36 4.41 -11.88
C LYS A 134 -18.41 4.57 -10.77
N GLU A 135 -18.26 3.82 -9.70
CA GLU A 135 -19.12 3.87 -8.53
C GLU A 135 -18.78 5.06 -7.62
N ALA A 136 -17.54 5.55 -7.62
CA ALA A 136 -17.09 6.69 -6.83
C ALA A 136 -17.55 8.03 -7.41
N GLU A 137 -17.50 8.19 -8.73
CA GLU A 137 -17.83 9.45 -9.43
C GLU A 137 -19.17 10.08 -8.99
N PRO A 138 -20.30 9.36 -8.88
CA PRO A 138 -21.58 9.92 -8.47
C PRO A 138 -21.54 10.62 -7.11
N TYR A 139 -20.77 10.12 -6.16
CA TYR A 139 -20.64 10.70 -4.83
C TYR A 139 -19.92 12.06 -4.88
N PHE A 140 -18.82 12.16 -5.61
CA PHE A 140 -18.12 13.43 -5.80
C PHE A 140 -18.99 14.46 -6.51
N ARG A 141 -19.74 14.06 -7.53
CA ARG A 141 -20.68 14.93 -8.23
C ARG A 141 -21.84 15.38 -7.34
N THR A 142 -22.33 14.51 -6.46
CA THR A 142 -23.36 14.87 -5.47
C THR A 142 -22.82 15.90 -4.47
N ALA A 143 -21.61 15.69 -3.95
CA ALA A 143 -20.94 16.64 -3.08
C ALA A 143 -20.79 18.03 -3.77
N ILE A 144 -20.33 18.04 -5.03
CA ILE A 144 -20.18 19.27 -5.82
C ILE A 144 -21.54 19.97 -6.03
N LYS A 145 -22.57 19.22 -6.39
CA LYS A 145 -23.93 19.77 -6.59
C LYS A 145 -24.43 20.47 -5.32
N ARG A 146 -24.26 19.84 -4.17
CA ARG A 146 -24.64 20.41 -2.88
C ARG A 146 -23.79 21.63 -2.53
N LEU A 147 -22.48 21.52 -2.72
CA LEU A 147 -21.50 22.56 -2.41
C LEU A 147 -21.76 23.85 -3.22
N THR A 148 -22.15 23.70 -4.48
CA THR A 148 -22.37 24.82 -5.42
C THR A 148 -23.81 25.29 -5.50
N TRP A 149 -24.72 24.73 -4.73
CA TRP A 149 -26.16 25.07 -4.80
C TRP A 149 -26.47 26.55 -4.68
N LYS A 150 -25.79 27.24 -3.76
CA LYS A 150 -26.01 28.70 -3.55
C LYS A 150 -24.80 29.54 -3.97
N ASN A 151 -23.64 28.97 -4.08
CA ASN A 151 -22.41 29.66 -4.44
C ASN A 151 -21.62 28.84 -5.47
N PRO A 152 -21.54 29.29 -6.74
CA PRO A 152 -20.79 28.56 -7.78
C PRO A 152 -19.28 28.51 -7.50
N ASN A 153 -18.78 29.32 -6.57
CA ASN A 153 -17.38 29.35 -6.14
C ASN A 153 -17.30 29.05 -4.65
N PRO A 154 -17.43 27.77 -4.26
CA PRO A 154 -17.39 27.38 -2.86
C PRO A 154 -16.00 27.63 -2.26
N TYR A 155 -15.96 27.86 -0.97
CA TYR A 155 -14.70 28.05 -0.23
C TYR A 155 -13.84 26.79 -0.21
N ASN A 156 -14.47 25.62 0.00
CA ASN A 156 -13.81 24.30 -0.05
C ASN A 156 -14.00 23.66 -1.43
N SER A 157 -12.94 23.17 -2.02
CA SER A 157 -12.95 22.55 -3.36
C SER A 157 -12.47 21.11 -3.37
N GLU A 158 -12.40 20.43 -2.21
CA GLU A 158 -11.95 19.04 -2.09
C GLU A 158 -12.71 18.08 -3.03
N ALA A 159 -14.03 18.23 -3.14
CA ALA A 159 -14.86 17.39 -4.01
C ALA A 159 -14.45 17.49 -5.50
N TYR A 160 -14.04 18.68 -5.96
CA TYR A 160 -13.50 18.86 -7.32
C TYR A 160 -12.15 18.18 -7.48
N TYR A 161 -11.27 18.28 -6.48
CA TYR A 161 -9.98 17.61 -6.51
C TYR A 161 -10.12 16.07 -6.57
N LEU A 162 -10.98 15.51 -5.72
CA LEU A 162 -11.26 14.07 -5.69
C LEU A 162 -11.91 13.59 -7.00
N LEU A 163 -12.84 14.38 -7.57
CA LEU A 163 -13.40 14.10 -8.89
C LEU A 163 -12.31 14.10 -9.98
N GLY A 164 -11.38 15.05 -9.93
CA GLY A 164 -10.25 15.12 -10.87
C GLY A 164 -9.39 13.86 -10.82
N LEU A 165 -9.06 13.37 -9.63
CA LEU A 165 -8.31 12.13 -9.44
C LEU A 165 -9.07 10.91 -10.02
N ASP A 166 -10.35 10.80 -9.71
CA ASP A 166 -11.20 9.69 -10.18
C ASP A 166 -11.32 9.69 -11.72
N LEU A 167 -11.50 10.86 -12.32
CA LEU A 167 -11.55 11.04 -13.77
C LEU A 167 -10.24 10.68 -14.47
N CYS A 168 -9.08 10.91 -13.82
CA CYS A 168 -7.79 10.42 -14.33
C CYS A 168 -7.78 8.89 -14.44
N TYR A 169 -8.25 8.17 -13.42
CA TYR A 169 -8.35 6.70 -13.45
C TYR A 169 -9.41 6.20 -14.45
N LEU A 170 -10.42 7.00 -14.74
CA LEU A 170 -11.42 6.72 -15.78
C LEU A 170 -10.92 7.05 -17.21
N GLY A 171 -9.73 7.64 -17.37
CA GLY A 171 -9.16 8.06 -18.65
C GLY A 171 -9.83 9.30 -19.25
N ARG A 172 -10.57 10.07 -18.45
CA ARG A 172 -11.30 11.27 -18.88
C ARG A 172 -10.49 12.54 -18.56
N GLU A 173 -9.31 12.64 -19.19
CA GLU A 173 -8.28 13.61 -18.86
C GLU A 173 -8.71 15.09 -19.02
N ASP A 174 -9.55 15.41 -20.03
CA ASP A 174 -10.06 16.77 -20.23
C ASP A 174 -10.97 17.20 -19.07
N GLU A 175 -11.88 16.34 -18.68
CA GLU A 175 -12.76 16.59 -17.54
C GLU A 175 -11.98 16.63 -16.21
N ALA A 176 -10.94 15.81 -16.08
CA ALA A 176 -10.04 15.84 -14.93
C ALA A 176 -9.33 17.19 -14.83
N TYR A 177 -8.82 17.71 -15.95
CA TYR A 177 -8.19 19.04 -15.99
C TYR A 177 -9.14 20.14 -15.54
N ASP A 178 -10.39 20.14 -16.04
CA ASP A 178 -11.42 21.10 -15.63
C ASP A 178 -11.76 21.01 -14.13
N ALA A 179 -11.81 19.79 -13.61
CA ALA A 179 -12.05 19.56 -12.19
C ALA A 179 -10.89 20.08 -11.33
N PHE A 180 -9.64 19.82 -11.70
CA PHE A 180 -8.45 20.35 -11.01
C PHE A 180 -8.36 21.87 -11.15
N TYR A 181 -8.70 22.45 -12.32
CA TYR A 181 -8.75 23.90 -12.49
C TYR A 181 -9.71 24.54 -11.49
N LYS A 182 -10.89 23.94 -11.29
CA LYS A 182 -11.86 24.41 -10.31
C LYS A 182 -11.38 24.18 -8.88
N ALA A 183 -10.73 23.05 -8.61
CA ALA A 183 -10.14 22.74 -7.30
C ALA A 183 -9.05 23.76 -6.91
N ALA A 184 -8.25 24.23 -7.84
CA ALA A 184 -7.18 25.21 -7.63
C ALA A 184 -7.68 26.60 -7.17
N TRP A 185 -8.99 26.85 -7.11
CA TRP A 185 -9.55 28.08 -6.56
C TRP A 185 -9.51 28.14 -5.03
N SER A 186 -9.40 26.98 -4.38
CA SER A 186 -9.21 26.87 -2.93
C SER A 186 -7.72 26.67 -2.59
N ASN A 187 -7.21 27.45 -1.66
CA ASN A 187 -5.78 27.44 -1.32
C ASN A 187 -5.28 26.04 -0.92
N GLU A 188 -6.10 25.28 -0.22
CA GLU A 188 -5.77 23.92 0.25
C GLU A 188 -5.49 22.93 -0.89
N GLN A 189 -6.15 23.14 -2.05
CA GLN A 189 -6.04 22.22 -3.18
C GLN A 189 -5.07 22.72 -4.28
N GLN A 190 -4.51 23.93 -4.14
CA GLN A 190 -3.70 24.57 -5.19
C GLN A 190 -2.47 23.78 -5.55
N GLU A 191 -1.69 23.32 -4.56
CA GLU A 191 -0.44 22.60 -4.80
C GLU A 191 -0.66 21.41 -5.76
N MET A 192 -1.48 20.47 -5.34
CA MET A 192 -1.68 19.24 -6.09
C MET A 192 -2.54 19.43 -7.33
N SER A 193 -3.50 20.35 -7.33
CA SER A 193 -4.29 20.65 -8.52
C SER A 193 -3.41 21.22 -9.64
N PHE A 194 -2.54 22.16 -9.34
CA PHE A 194 -1.58 22.68 -10.33
C PHE A 194 -0.57 21.62 -10.77
N TYR A 195 -0.15 20.72 -9.88
CA TYR A 195 0.70 19.59 -10.26
C TYR A 195 0.01 18.69 -11.29
N TYR A 196 -1.22 18.25 -11.03
CA TYR A 196 -1.96 17.39 -11.98
C TYR A 196 -2.29 18.10 -13.28
N MET A 197 -2.65 19.39 -13.23
CA MET A 197 -2.84 20.20 -14.44
C MET A 197 -1.56 20.29 -15.26
N ALA A 198 -0.39 20.47 -14.61
CA ALA A 198 0.91 20.47 -15.28
C ALA A 198 1.20 19.13 -15.93
N ALA A 199 0.97 18.02 -15.21
CA ALA A 199 1.17 16.67 -15.72
C ALA A 199 0.27 16.38 -16.94
N LEU A 200 -1.01 16.73 -16.88
CA LEU A 200 -1.95 16.56 -17.99
C LEU A 200 -1.62 17.45 -19.20
N ALA A 201 -1.17 18.68 -18.98
CA ALA A 201 -0.72 19.57 -20.05
C ALA A 201 0.58 19.05 -20.71
N ALA A 202 1.52 18.56 -19.89
CA ALA A 202 2.77 17.93 -20.37
C ALA A 202 2.48 16.72 -21.26
N LYS A 203 1.57 15.86 -20.83
CA LYS A 203 1.13 14.67 -21.58
C LYS A 203 0.53 15.02 -22.95
N LYS A 204 -0.06 16.21 -23.09
CA LYS A 204 -0.57 16.76 -24.35
C LYS A 204 0.49 17.53 -25.16
N GLY A 205 1.74 17.59 -24.70
CA GLY A 205 2.82 18.37 -25.33
C GLY A 205 2.72 19.88 -25.15
N GLN A 206 1.87 20.37 -24.27
CA GLN A 206 1.67 21.81 -23.95
C GLN A 206 2.68 22.23 -22.87
N PHE A 207 3.98 22.19 -23.21
CA PHE A 207 5.06 22.32 -22.22
C PHE A 207 5.12 23.70 -21.54
N GLU A 208 4.81 24.79 -22.25
CA GLU A 208 4.77 26.14 -21.67
C GLU A 208 3.67 26.26 -20.62
N THR A 209 2.45 25.77 -20.95
CA THR A 209 1.32 25.74 -20.02
C THR A 209 1.62 24.85 -18.82
N ALA A 210 2.25 23.71 -19.05
CA ALA A 210 2.68 22.80 -17.99
C ALA A 210 3.69 23.48 -17.04
N LEU A 211 4.67 24.23 -17.61
CA LEU A 211 5.64 24.98 -16.82
C LEU A 211 4.99 26.07 -15.96
N GLU A 212 4.01 26.81 -16.51
CA GLU A 212 3.26 27.81 -15.74
C GLU A 212 2.53 27.17 -14.55
N HIS A 213 1.88 26.02 -14.76
CA HIS A 213 1.16 25.33 -13.69
C HIS A 213 2.11 24.78 -12.63
N ILE A 214 3.23 24.16 -13.04
CA ILE A 214 4.15 23.59 -12.06
C ILE A 214 4.85 24.66 -11.23
N ASP A 215 5.13 25.84 -11.81
CA ASP A 215 5.64 26.98 -11.07
C ASP A 215 4.64 27.43 -9.99
N ARG A 216 3.34 27.46 -10.29
CA ARG A 216 2.28 27.76 -9.30
C ARG A 216 2.18 26.70 -8.19
N SER A 217 2.36 25.42 -8.53
CA SER A 217 2.41 24.34 -7.54
C SER A 217 3.57 24.55 -6.56
N LEU A 218 4.76 24.86 -7.08
CA LEU A 218 5.98 25.06 -6.28
C LEU A 218 5.94 26.34 -5.43
N VAL A 219 5.14 27.35 -5.78
CA VAL A 219 4.88 28.49 -4.90
C VAL A 219 4.18 28.05 -3.60
N LYS A 220 3.38 26.98 -3.64
CA LYS A 220 2.67 26.45 -2.48
C LYS A 220 3.51 25.47 -1.66
N ASN A 221 4.28 24.64 -2.34
CA ASN A 221 5.18 23.69 -1.70
C ASN A 221 6.50 23.59 -2.51
N ALA A 222 7.46 24.40 -2.13
CA ALA A 222 8.77 24.44 -2.78
C ALA A 222 9.57 23.13 -2.63
N HIS A 223 9.21 22.27 -1.68
CA HIS A 223 9.85 20.98 -1.41
C HIS A 223 9.10 19.78 -2.01
N ASN A 224 8.09 20.00 -2.85
CA ASN A 224 7.45 18.91 -3.57
C ASN A 224 8.41 18.33 -4.62
N ILE A 225 9.12 17.26 -4.29
CA ILE A 225 10.14 16.62 -5.12
C ILE A 225 9.61 16.24 -6.50
N LYS A 226 8.37 15.68 -6.56
CA LYS A 226 7.75 15.34 -7.85
C LYS A 226 7.50 16.55 -8.74
N ALA A 227 7.03 17.64 -8.14
CA ALA A 227 6.83 18.90 -8.86
C ALA A 227 8.16 19.50 -9.34
N ARG A 228 9.20 19.41 -8.52
CA ARG A 228 10.57 19.84 -8.87
C ARG A 228 11.14 19.01 -10.03
N GLY A 229 10.97 17.69 -10.00
CA GLY A 229 11.39 16.79 -11.08
C GLY A 229 10.66 17.09 -12.40
N LEU A 230 9.32 17.24 -12.37
CA LEU A 230 8.53 17.64 -13.53
C LEU A 230 9.00 19.00 -14.09
N ARG A 231 9.26 19.97 -13.22
CA ARG A 231 9.77 21.29 -13.64
C ARG A 231 11.11 21.19 -14.36
N ALA A 232 12.05 20.41 -13.84
CA ALA A 232 13.36 20.21 -14.47
C ALA A 232 13.21 19.58 -15.86
N TRP A 233 12.38 18.54 -15.97
CA TRP A 233 12.07 17.87 -17.24
C TRP A 233 11.42 18.84 -18.25
N LEU A 234 10.45 19.67 -17.84
CA LEU A 234 9.82 20.68 -18.70
C LEU A 234 10.81 21.74 -19.18
N LEU A 235 11.72 22.20 -18.32
CA LEU A 235 12.77 23.13 -18.71
C LEU A 235 13.68 22.54 -19.79
N ALA A 236 14.05 21.26 -19.68
CA ALA A 236 14.83 20.56 -20.70
C ALA A 236 14.04 20.44 -22.02
N LYS A 237 12.76 20.08 -21.99
CA LYS A 237 11.87 19.99 -23.18
C LYS A 237 11.72 21.33 -23.90
N LEU A 238 11.77 22.44 -23.17
CA LEU A 238 11.70 23.80 -23.72
C LEU A 238 13.06 24.35 -24.16
N GLY A 239 14.14 23.55 -24.16
CA GLY A 239 15.48 23.98 -24.55
C GLY A 239 16.15 24.94 -23.56
N LYS A 240 15.63 25.05 -22.33
CA LYS A 240 16.21 25.89 -21.26
C LYS A 240 17.27 25.11 -20.47
N GLU A 241 18.25 24.56 -21.17
CA GLU A 241 19.23 23.58 -20.63
C GLU A 241 19.95 24.05 -19.36
N LYS A 242 20.41 25.32 -19.32
CA LYS A 242 21.09 25.85 -18.12
C LYS A 242 20.20 25.92 -16.90
N ALA A 243 18.92 26.27 -17.10
CA ALA A 243 17.95 26.32 -16.00
C ALA A 243 17.56 24.92 -15.55
N ALA A 244 17.44 23.97 -16.48
CA ALA A 244 17.21 22.57 -16.18
C ALA A 244 18.37 21.97 -15.35
N ALA A 245 19.62 22.16 -15.80
CA ALA A 245 20.78 21.64 -15.11
C ALA A 245 20.89 22.15 -13.66
N ARG A 246 20.71 23.47 -13.47
CA ARG A 246 20.71 24.05 -12.12
C ARG A 246 19.58 23.46 -11.25
N MET A 247 18.38 23.31 -11.82
CA MET A 247 17.25 22.74 -11.09
C MET A 247 17.52 21.29 -10.68
N LEU A 248 18.16 20.49 -11.53
CA LEU A 248 18.54 19.11 -11.23
C LEU A 248 19.58 19.05 -10.11
N GLU A 249 20.59 19.94 -10.13
CA GLU A 249 21.59 20.06 -9.08
C GLU A 249 20.95 20.42 -7.73
N ASP A 250 20.11 21.47 -7.70
CA ASP A 250 19.35 21.88 -6.50
C ASP A 250 18.42 20.76 -5.98
N ASN A 251 17.83 19.93 -6.88
CA ASN A 251 16.97 18.82 -6.49
C ASN A 251 17.76 17.70 -5.81
N LEU A 252 18.90 17.32 -6.38
CA LEU A 252 19.75 16.25 -5.86
C LEU A 252 20.49 16.66 -4.57
N GLU A 253 20.75 17.95 -4.38
CA GLU A 253 21.24 18.48 -3.10
C GLU A 253 20.15 18.40 -2.02
N LEU A 254 18.89 18.72 -2.37
CA LEU A 254 17.75 18.64 -1.46
C LEU A 254 17.40 17.20 -1.10
N ASP A 255 17.35 16.32 -2.10
CA ASP A 255 17.04 14.89 -1.92
C ASP A 255 17.88 14.01 -2.86
N PRO A 256 18.94 13.36 -2.35
CA PRO A 256 19.73 12.41 -3.14
C PRO A 256 18.94 11.20 -3.67
N PHE A 257 17.75 10.94 -3.15
CA PHE A 257 16.86 9.87 -3.62
C PHE A 257 15.79 10.35 -4.61
N ASP A 258 15.92 11.58 -5.12
CA ASP A 258 15.11 12.02 -6.28
C ASP A 258 15.62 11.32 -7.55
N PHE A 259 15.17 10.08 -7.75
CA PHE A 259 15.59 9.26 -8.89
C PHE A 259 15.18 9.84 -10.24
N VAL A 260 14.09 10.61 -10.31
CA VAL A 260 13.67 11.31 -11.54
C VAL A 260 14.74 12.32 -11.94
N SER A 261 15.13 13.20 -11.03
CA SER A 261 16.19 14.19 -11.27
C SER A 261 17.54 13.52 -11.55
N GLY A 262 17.83 12.39 -10.89
CA GLY A 262 19.02 11.59 -11.17
C GLY A 262 19.06 11.07 -12.60
N PHE A 263 17.97 10.48 -13.11
CA PHE A 263 17.89 10.02 -14.50
C PHE A 263 17.94 11.18 -15.51
N GLU A 264 17.30 12.31 -15.25
CA GLU A 264 17.36 13.49 -16.12
C GLU A 264 18.79 14.11 -16.15
N ALA A 265 19.49 14.14 -15.02
CA ALA A 265 20.89 14.59 -14.97
C ALA A 265 21.81 13.66 -15.79
N ILE A 266 21.62 12.35 -15.71
CA ILE A 266 22.34 11.36 -16.52
C ILE A 266 22.05 11.56 -18.01
N LYS A 267 20.80 11.84 -18.38
CA LYS A 267 20.42 12.12 -19.77
C LYS A 267 21.13 13.36 -20.33
N ALA A 268 21.26 14.40 -19.52
CA ALA A 268 21.89 15.65 -19.89
C ALA A 268 23.43 15.57 -19.97
N GLU A 269 24.06 14.55 -19.38
CA GLU A 269 25.51 14.39 -19.41
C GLU A 269 25.99 13.90 -20.79
N ASN A 270 27.01 14.60 -21.36
CA ASN A 270 27.57 14.30 -22.67
C ASN A 270 28.81 13.42 -22.62
N ASP A 271 29.55 13.45 -21.51
CA ASP A 271 30.72 12.59 -21.31
C ASP A 271 30.27 11.15 -20.98
N SER A 272 30.64 10.21 -21.85
CA SER A 272 30.19 8.83 -21.76
C SER A 272 30.68 8.10 -20.50
N GLU A 273 31.91 8.38 -20.05
CA GLU A 273 32.49 7.74 -18.85
C GLU A 273 31.81 8.28 -17.60
N LYS A 274 31.63 9.60 -17.54
CA LYS A 274 30.92 10.25 -16.44
C LYS A 274 29.46 9.82 -16.37
N LYS A 275 28.79 9.76 -17.53
CA LYS A 275 27.40 9.27 -17.66
C LYS A 275 27.26 7.85 -17.13
N GLN A 276 28.15 6.94 -17.50
CA GLN A 276 28.12 5.56 -17.01
C GLN A 276 28.32 5.51 -15.49
N LYS A 277 29.28 6.27 -14.96
CA LYS A 277 29.51 6.35 -13.52
C LYS A 277 28.30 6.86 -12.77
N MET A 278 27.68 7.95 -13.25
CA MET A 278 26.44 8.47 -12.65
C MET A 278 25.31 7.43 -12.64
N LEU A 279 25.19 6.66 -13.72
CA LEU A 279 24.18 5.59 -13.82
C LEU A 279 24.47 4.44 -12.83
N ASP A 280 25.74 4.07 -12.68
CA ASP A 280 26.15 3.03 -11.73
C ASP A 280 25.90 3.47 -10.28
N ASP A 281 26.22 4.73 -9.96
CA ASP A 281 25.98 5.34 -8.65
C ASP A 281 24.48 5.40 -8.35
N LEU A 282 23.64 5.83 -9.30
CA LEU A 282 22.19 5.89 -9.15
C LEU A 282 21.59 4.49 -8.98
N ASN A 283 22.01 3.52 -9.78
CA ASN A 283 21.58 2.13 -9.64
C ASN A 283 22.02 1.53 -8.28
N GLY A 284 23.17 1.95 -7.76
CA GLY A 284 23.64 1.63 -6.41
C GLY A 284 22.70 2.13 -5.33
N LEU A 285 22.22 3.39 -5.42
CA LEU A 285 21.21 3.95 -4.52
C LEU A 285 19.87 3.25 -4.64
N MET A 286 19.45 2.91 -5.85
CA MET A 286 18.20 2.17 -6.11
C MET A 286 18.26 0.71 -5.67
N ARG A 287 19.43 0.16 -5.33
CA ARG A 287 19.69 -1.19 -4.78
C ARG A 287 19.13 -2.34 -5.62
N ASN A 288 18.94 -2.13 -6.90
CA ASN A 288 18.21 -3.06 -7.77
C ASN A 288 16.85 -3.51 -7.17
N PHE A 289 16.21 -2.62 -6.40
CA PHE A 289 14.91 -2.89 -5.79
C PHE A 289 13.80 -2.45 -6.75
N GLN A 290 13.04 -3.39 -7.27
CA GLN A 290 12.08 -3.20 -8.36
C GLN A 290 11.08 -2.07 -8.14
N GLU A 291 10.67 -1.81 -6.88
CA GLU A 291 9.69 -0.76 -6.58
C GLU A 291 10.24 0.65 -6.84
N ASN A 292 11.56 0.87 -6.64
CA ASN A 292 12.18 2.15 -6.93
C ASN A 292 12.08 2.47 -8.43
N TYR A 293 12.35 1.48 -9.30
CA TYR A 293 12.25 1.65 -10.76
C TYR A 293 10.79 1.80 -11.21
N LEU A 294 9.86 1.03 -10.64
CA LEU A 294 8.43 1.14 -10.95
C LEU A 294 7.87 2.51 -10.53
N MET A 295 8.25 3.01 -9.36
CA MET A 295 7.81 4.32 -8.87
C MET A 295 8.33 5.45 -9.78
N THR A 296 9.62 5.44 -10.08
CA THR A 296 10.24 6.44 -10.96
C THR A 296 9.64 6.40 -12.37
N ALA A 297 9.44 5.21 -12.93
CA ALA A 297 8.83 5.06 -14.25
C ALA A 297 7.38 5.56 -14.30
N ARG A 298 6.60 5.36 -13.22
CA ARG A 298 5.23 5.90 -13.13
C ARG A 298 5.23 7.43 -13.08
N ASP A 299 6.18 8.04 -12.36
CA ASP A 299 6.29 9.49 -12.33
C ASP A 299 6.53 10.06 -13.75
N PHE A 300 7.46 9.49 -14.52
CA PHE A 300 7.65 9.85 -15.93
C PHE A 300 6.39 9.61 -16.79
N ALA A 301 5.76 8.46 -16.64
CA ALA A 301 4.57 8.08 -17.42
C ALA A 301 3.38 9.00 -17.13
N GLN A 302 3.26 9.53 -15.90
CA GLN A 302 2.21 10.49 -15.54
C GLN A 302 2.29 11.78 -16.36
N TRP A 303 3.47 12.13 -16.85
CA TRP A 303 3.73 13.30 -17.70
C TRP A 303 3.72 12.98 -19.19
N GLY A 304 3.48 11.71 -19.57
CA GLY A 304 3.54 11.26 -20.94
C GLY A 304 4.98 10.94 -21.43
N ALA A 305 5.96 10.95 -20.54
CA ALA A 305 7.36 10.61 -20.86
C ALA A 305 7.56 9.08 -20.85
N TYR A 306 6.83 8.36 -21.73
CA TYR A 306 6.82 6.89 -21.75
C TYR A 306 8.17 6.30 -22.14
N GLU A 307 8.92 6.95 -23.05
CA GLU A 307 10.27 6.54 -23.44
C GLU A 307 11.21 6.52 -22.21
N ASP A 308 11.20 7.61 -21.42
CA ASP A 308 11.98 7.74 -20.19
C ASP A 308 11.55 6.68 -19.15
N ALA A 309 10.25 6.45 -19.01
CA ALA A 309 9.71 5.42 -18.13
C ALA A 309 10.23 4.02 -18.50
N VAL A 310 10.22 3.66 -19.79
CA VAL A 310 10.73 2.35 -20.26
C VAL A 310 12.24 2.24 -20.07
N LEU A 311 13.00 3.33 -20.30
CA LEU A 311 14.44 3.35 -20.05
C LEU A 311 14.77 3.08 -18.57
N VAL A 312 14.03 3.69 -17.65
CA VAL A 312 14.16 3.45 -16.20
C VAL A 312 13.89 1.98 -15.86
N LEU A 313 12.77 1.42 -16.34
CA LEU A 313 12.43 0.02 -16.06
C LEU A 313 13.50 -0.96 -16.53
N LYS A 314 14.15 -0.67 -17.67
CA LYS A 314 15.24 -1.49 -18.25
C LYS A 314 16.52 -1.49 -17.42
N GLN A 315 16.70 -0.54 -16.49
CA GLN A 315 17.87 -0.53 -15.59
C GLN A 315 17.77 -1.60 -14.48
N CYS A 316 16.56 -2.01 -14.10
CA CYS A 316 16.39 -3.06 -13.12
C CYS A 316 16.73 -4.43 -13.72
N THR A 317 17.70 -5.12 -13.12
CA THR A 317 18.15 -6.44 -13.61
C THR A 317 17.36 -7.61 -13.04
N LYS A 318 16.45 -7.35 -12.08
CA LYS A 318 15.57 -8.38 -11.53
C LYS A 318 14.54 -8.85 -12.56
N LYS A 319 14.32 -10.16 -12.58
CA LYS A 319 13.22 -10.77 -13.33
C LYS A 319 11.93 -10.65 -12.52
N TYR A 320 11.29 -9.50 -12.57
CA TYR A 320 10.08 -9.20 -11.81
C TYR A 320 8.93 -8.87 -12.77
N PRO A 321 7.80 -9.62 -12.73
CA PRO A 321 6.75 -9.55 -13.74
C PRO A 321 6.22 -8.13 -14.01
N MET A 322 5.98 -7.34 -12.94
CA MET A 322 5.41 -6.00 -13.07
C MET A 322 6.31 -5.03 -13.84
N LEU A 323 7.64 -5.18 -13.79
CA LEU A 323 8.56 -4.35 -14.60
C LEU A 323 8.25 -4.52 -16.10
N TYR A 324 7.99 -5.75 -16.52
CA TYR A 324 7.72 -6.07 -17.93
C TYR A 324 6.27 -5.74 -18.33
N TYR A 325 5.29 -5.91 -17.42
CA TYR A 325 3.90 -5.48 -17.71
C TYR A 325 3.82 -3.96 -17.87
N TYR A 326 4.51 -3.19 -17.00
CA TYR A 326 4.58 -1.73 -17.12
C TYR A 326 5.32 -1.30 -18.39
N ALA A 327 6.45 -1.95 -18.72
CA ALA A 327 7.17 -1.67 -19.95
C ALA A 327 6.28 -1.90 -21.19
N ALA A 328 5.57 -3.02 -21.23
CA ALA A 328 4.64 -3.33 -22.32
C ALA A 328 3.52 -2.28 -22.45
N TYR A 329 2.94 -1.87 -21.33
CA TYR A 329 1.89 -0.85 -21.31
C TYR A 329 2.38 0.50 -21.84
N TYR A 330 3.61 0.89 -21.50
CA TYR A 330 4.20 2.14 -21.97
C TYR A 330 4.69 2.05 -23.43
N GLU A 331 5.23 0.90 -23.84
CA GLU A 331 5.62 0.62 -25.22
C GLU A 331 4.40 0.70 -26.16
N GLU A 332 3.22 0.19 -25.73
CA GLU A 332 1.96 0.34 -26.48
C GLU A 332 1.53 1.81 -26.58
N LYS A 333 1.66 2.61 -25.49
CA LYS A 333 1.37 4.06 -25.54
C LYS A 333 2.26 4.84 -26.51
N MET A 334 3.42 4.30 -26.88
CA MET A 334 4.32 4.85 -27.90
C MET A 334 4.03 4.30 -29.31
N GLY A 335 3.12 3.33 -29.45
CA GLY A 335 2.86 2.63 -30.72
C GLY A 335 3.91 1.57 -31.07
N GLU A 336 4.68 1.10 -30.08
CA GLU A 336 5.73 0.09 -30.25
C GLU A 336 5.18 -1.33 -29.99
N ASP A 337 4.18 -1.76 -30.75
CA ASP A 337 3.41 -3.00 -30.53
C ASP A 337 4.28 -4.25 -30.43
N GLU A 338 5.32 -4.37 -31.27
CA GLU A 338 6.24 -5.53 -31.24
C GLU A 338 7.12 -5.56 -29.98
N ALA A 339 7.50 -4.40 -29.45
CA ALA A 339 8.23 -4.31 -28.19
C ALA A 339 7.31 -4.68 -27.02
N ALA A 340 6.09 -4.14 -27.02
CA ALA A 340 5.06 -4.44 -26.03
C ALA A 340 4.78 -5.94 -25.95
N LYS A 341 4.60 -6.61 -27.09
CA LYS A 341 4.39 -8.07 -27.14
C LYS A 341 5.55 -8.85 -26.52
N LYS A 342 6.80 -8.49 -26.86
CA LYS A 342 7.99 -9.13 -26.27
C LYS A 342 8.07 -8.90 -24.76
N SER A 343 7.69 -7.73 -24.27
CA SER A 343 7.63 -7.41 -22.85
C SER A 343 6.54 -8.23 -22.15
N LEU A 344 5.36 -8.41 -22.74
CA LEU A 344 4.31 -9.31 -22.22
C LEU A 344 4.76 -10.76 -22.13
N GLU A 345 5.44 -11.28 -23.16
CA GLU A 345 6.01 -12.64 -23.16
C GLU A 345 7.03 -12.83 -22.02
N LYS A 346 7.89 -11.84 -21.80
CA LYS A 346 8.83 -11.84 -20.67
C LYS A 346 8.11 -11.85 -19.32
N ALA A 347 7.07 -11.02 -19.15
CA ALA A 347 6.27 -10.97 -17.93
C ALA A 347 5.65 -12.34 -17.60
N GLU A 348 5.02 -12.98 -18.59
CA GLU A 348 4.42 -14.31 -18.43
C GLU A 348 5.47 -15.43 -18.20
N SER A 349 6.73 -15.23 -18.61
CA SER A 349 7.82 -16.19 -18.38
C SER A 349 8.44 -16.09 -16.97
N CYS A 350 8.28 -14.96 -16.28
CA CYS A 350 8.83 -14.78 -14.93
C CYS A 350 8.25 -15.78 -13.92
N ALA A 351 9.01 -16.07 -12.84
CA ALA A 351 8.41 -16.70 -11.67
C ALA A 351 7.31 -15.82 -11.09
N PHE A 352 6.30 -16.44 -10.49
CA PHE A 352 5.17 -15.71 -9.89
C PHE A 352 5.41 -15.34 -8.43
N ASP A 353 6.44 -15.91 -7.82
CA ASP A 353 6.75 -15.76 -6.40
C ASP A 353 7.06 -14.31 -6.04
N TYR A 354 6.57 -13.89 -4.87
CA TYR A 354 6.85 -12.57 -4.27
C TYR A 354 6.47 -11.37 -5.16
N CYS A 355 5.49 -11.54 -6.05
CA CYS A 355 4.93 -10.46 -6.86
C CYS A 355 3.52 -10.11 -6.37
N PHE A 356 3.39 -8.93 -5.75
CA PHE A 356 2.14 -8.47 -5.10
C PHE A 356 1.77 -7.07 -5.59
N PRO A 357 1.05 -6.95 -6.72
CA PRO A 357 0.50 -5.67 -7.17
C PRO A 357 -0.34 -5.01 -6.08
N ASN A 358 -0.13 -3.72 -5.85
CA ASN A 358 -0.78 -3.01 -4.75
C ASN A 358 -1.16 -1.55 -5.07
N LYS A 359 -0.90 -1.09 -6.29
CA LYS A 359 -1.23 0.26 -6.76
C LYS A 359 -2.50 0.25 -7.60
N LEU A 360 -3.20 1.37 -7.64
CA LEU A 360 -4.39 1.50 -8.50
C LEU A 360 -4.01 1.50 -9.98
N ASP A 361 -2.81 2.00 -10.32
CA ASP A 361 -2.26 1.95 -11.68
C ASP A 361 -2.08 0.52 -12.20
N ASP A 362 -1.79 -0.43 -11.30
CA ASP A 362 -1.64 -1.85 -11.65
C ASP A 362 -2.92 -2.42 -12.30
N ILE A 363 -4.10 -1.84 -11.99
CA ILE A 363 -5.38 -2.24 -12.58
C ILE A 363 -5.36 -2.04 -14.09
N ALA A 364 -4.97 -0.85 -14.55
CA ALA A 364 -4.90 -0.53 -15.97
C ALA A 364 -3.86 -1.37 -16.69
N VAL A 365 -2.67 -1.51 -16.11
CA VAL A 365 -1.54 -2.27 -16.67
C VAL A 365 -1.87 -3.76 -16.81
N LEU A 366 -2.43 -4.39 -15.78
CA LEU A 366 -2.78 -5.81 -15.81
C LEU A 366 -4.03 -6.06 -16.68
N THR A 367 -4.99 -5.13 -16.71
CA THR A 367 -6.13 -5.22 -17.62
C THR A 367 -5.66 -5.20 -19.08
N PHE A 368 -4.77 -4.27 -19.43
CA PHE A 368 -4.14 -4.23 -20.75
C PHE A 368 -3.43 -5.55 -21.08
N ALA A 369 -2.65 -6.11 -20.16
CA ALA A 369 -1.97 -7.38 -20.36
C ALA A 369 -2.96 -8.53 -20.64
N ILE A 370 -4.07 -8.59 -19.89
CA ILE A 370 -5.14 -9.59 -20.09
C ILE A 370 -5.79 -9.43 -21.45
N GLU A 371 -6.11 -8.21 -21.88
CA GLU A 371 -6.71 -7.91 -23.17
C GLU A 371 -5.78 -8.29 -24.32
N ASN A 372 -4.45 -8.20 -24.11
CA ASN A 372 -3.42 -8.55 -25.08
C ASN A 372 -2.88 -10.00 -24.92
N GLY A 373 -3.68 -10.90 -24.36
CA GLY A 373 -3.45 -12.33 -24.42
C GLY A 373 -2.75 -12.96 -23.20
N CYS A 374 -2.35 -12.19 -22.20
CA CYS A 374 -1.79 -12.71 -20.95
C CYS A 374 -2.91 -13.30 -20.06
N LYS A 375 -3.30 -14.53 -20.30
CA LYS A 375 -4.44 -15.16 -19.60
C LYS A 375 -4.06 -16.00 -18.40
N LYS A 376 -2.74 -16.22 -18.16
CA LYS A 376 -2.26 -17.09 -17.09
C LYS A 376 -1.92 -16.32 -15.83
N LYS A 377 -0.91 -15.43 -15.86
CA LYS A 377 -0.40 -14.75 -14.65
C LYS A 377 -1.02 -13.38 -14.44
N ALA A 378 -1.27 -12.62 -15.50
CA ALA A 378 -1.88 -11.30 -15.33
C ALA A 378 -3.25 -11.35 -14.63
N PRO A 379 -4.18 -12.29 -14.93
CA PRO A 379 -5.42 -12.44 -14.16
C PRO A 379 -5.18 -12.87 -12.71
N TYR A 380 -4.19 -13.72 -12.45
CA TYR A 380 -3.82 -14.08 -11.09
C TYR A 380 -3.42 -12.86 -10.26
N TYR A 381 -2.54 -12.02 -10.80
CA TYR A 381 -2.09 -10.80 -10.12
C TYR A 381 -3.21 -9.79 -9.91
N LEU A 382 -4.02 -9.56 -10.95
CA LEU A 382 -5.15 -8.63 -10.83
C LEU A 382 -6.23 -9.16 -9.88
N GLY A 383 -6.46 -10.48 -9.86
CA GLY A 383 -7.33 -11.14 -8.91
C GLY A 383 -6.86 -10.95 -7.46
N ASN A 384 -5.55 -11.06 -7.19
CA ASN A 384 -4.98 -10.79 -5.88
C ASN A 384 -5.21 -9.33 -5.45
N LEU A 385 -4.98 -8.38 -6.36
CA LEU A 385 -5.23 -6.96 -6.10
C LEU A 385 -6.72 -6.70 -5.80
N PHE A 386 -7.63 -7.22 -6.60
CA PHE A 386 -9.06 -7.04 -6.36
C PHE A 386 -9.55 -7.74 -5.09
N TYR A 387 -8.93 -8.84 -4.68
CA TYR A 387 -9.27 -9.48 -3.40
C TYR A 387 -8.90 -8.59 -2.22
N ASP A 388 -7.72 -7.96 -2.24
CA ASP A 388 -7.31 -6.93 -1.28
C ASP A 388 -8.28 -5.74 -1.29
N LYS A 389 -8.69 -5.31 -2.49
CA LYS A 389 -9.64 -4.20 -2.70
C LYS A 389 -11.11 -4.58 -2.42
N LEU A 390 -11.37 -5.77 -1.86
CA LEU A 390 -12.70 -6.28 -1.48
C LEU A 390 -13.67 -6.51 -2.66
N GLN A 391 -13.16 -6.59 -3.88
CA GLN A 391 -13.92 -6.91 -5.08
C GLN A 391 -13.91 -8.43 -5.35
N TRP A 392 -14.40 -9.20 -4.37
CA TRP A 392 -14.23 -10.67 -4.34
C TRP A 392 -14.79 -11.41 -5.55
N LYS A 393 -15.92 -10.96 -6.12
CA LYS A 393 -16.50 -11.58 -7.33
C LYS A 393 -15.55 -11.45 -8.52
N LYS A 394 -15.04 -10.23 -8.76
CA LYS A 394 -14.05 -10.00 -9.83
C LYS A 394 -12.76 -10.80 -9.61
N SER A 395 -12.32 -10.94 -8.34
CA SER A 395 -11.15 -11.77 -8.02
C SER A 395 -11.35 -13.22 -8.42
N VAL A 396 -12.52 -13.78 -8.09
CA VAL A 396 -12.86 -15.18 -8.48
C VAL A 396 -12.91 -15.32 -9.99
N GLU A 397 -13.59 -14.43 -10.71
CA GLU A 397 -13.67 -14.45 -12.18
C GLU A 397 -12.28 -14.42 -12.84
N LEU A 398 -11.35 -13.63 -12.30
CA LEU A 398 -9.98 -13.52 -12.79
C LEU A 398 -9.15 -14.77 -12.46
N TRP A 399 -9.29 -15.32 -11.26
CA TRP A 399 -8.59 -16.56 -10.90
C TRP A 399 -9.12 -17.76 -11.68
N GLU A 400 -10.44 -17.84 -11.94
CA GLU A 400 -11.02 -18.84 -12.84
C GLU A 400 -10.51 -18.68 -14.30
N MET A 401 -10.25 -17.44 -14.74
CA MET A 401 -9.62 -17.20 -16.05
C MET A 401 -8.18 -17.72 -16.05
N SER A 402 -7.42 -17.48 -14.98
CA SER A 402 -6.06 -17.98 -14.82
C SER A 402 -6.01 -19.51 -14.76
N GLU A 403 -6.91 -20.14 -14.02
CA GLU A 403 -7.08 -21.60 -13.92
C GLU A 403 -7.35 -22.23 -15.30
N LYS A 404 -8.29 -21.65 -16.06
CA LYS A 404 -8.61 -22.12 -17.41
C LYS A 404 -7.43 -22.07 -18.37
N ALA A 405 -6.52 -21.10 -18.18
CA ALA A 405 -5.31 -20.97 -18.99
C ALA A 405 -4.18 -21.91 -18.54
N ASP A 406 -4.12 -22.23 -17.24
CA ASP A 406 -3.15 -23.15 -16.65
C ASP A 406 -3.71 -23.81 -15.39
N ASP A 407 -4.26 -25.00 -15.52
CA ASP A 407 -4.85 -25.76 -14.41
C ASP A 407 -3.78 -26.43 -13.51
N THR A 408 -2.51 -26.24 -13.81
CA THR A 408 -1.37 -26.71 -13.00
C THR A 408 -0.85 -25.63 -12.04
N PHE A 409 -1.48 -24.45 -11.99
CA PHE A 409 -1.06 -23.34 -11.16
C PHE A 409 -1.64 -23.46 -9.75
N SER A 410 -0.96 -24.21 -8.88
CA SER A 410 -1.38 -24.60 -7.53
C SER A 410 -1.91 -23.43 -6.69
N ILE A 411 -1.24 -22.26 -6.72
CA ILE A 411 -1.62 -21.11 -5.88
C ILE A 411 -2.95 -20.47 -6.31
N VAL A 412 -3.32 -20.57 -7.59
CA VAL A 412 -4.63 -20.09 -8.09
C VAL A 412 -5.74 -20.94 -7.50
N HIS A 413 -5.60 -22.26 -7.53
CA HIS A 413 -6.56 -23.19 -6.90
C HIS A 413 -6.71 -22.93 -5.39
N ARG A 414 -5.59 -22.68 -4.69
CA ARG A 414 -5.63 -22.28 -3.28
C ARG A 414 -6.42 -20.99 -3.07
N ASN A 415 -6.18 -19.96 -3.86
CA ASN A 415 -6.86 -18.66 -3.75
C ASN A 415 -8.37 -18.81 -4.05
N LEU A 416 -8.73 -19.56 -5.10
CA LEU A 416 -10.11 -19.90 -5.41
C LEU A 416 -10.81 -20.62 -4.24
N ALA A 417 -10.16 -21.61 -3.65
CA ALA A 417 -10.70 -22.35 -2.52
C ALA A 417 -11.03 -21.44 -1.33
N LEU A 418 -10.10 -20.54 -0.98
CA LEU A 418 -10.29 -19.57 0.10
C LEU A 418 -11.44 -18.60 -0.18
N ALA A 419 -11.55 -18.12 -1.43
CA ALA A 419 -12.63 -17.22 -1.83
C ALA A 419 -13.98 -17.94 -1.86
N TYR A 420 -14.05 -19.13 -2.42
CA TYR A 420 -15.29 -19.93 -2.44
C TYR A 420 -15.81 -20.21 -1.04
N TYR A 421 -14.93 -20.62 -0.11
CA TYR A 421 -15.36 -20.88 1.27
C TYR A 421 -15.76 -19.59 2.00
N ASN A 422 -14.85 -18.60 2.04
CA ASN A 422 -14.99 -17.46 2.94
C ASN A 422 -15.92 -16.36 2.40
N LYS A 423 -16.11 -16.26 1.08
CA LYS A 423 -16.80 -15.15 0.43
C LYS A 423 -18.02 -15.56 -0.37
N MET A 424 -18.01 -16.77 -0.94
CA MET A 424 -19.11 -17.27 -1.79
C MET A 424 -19.99 -18.30 -1.07
N GLY A 425 -19.52 -18.87 0.06
CA GLY A 425 -20.24 -19.90 0.80
C GLY A 425 -20.31 -21.27 0.09
N ASP A 426 -19.50 -21.47 -0.95
CA ASP A 426 -19.45 -22.73 -1.70
C ASP A 426 -18.35 -23.66 -1.16
N SER A 427 -18.73 -24.44 -0.13
CA SER A 427 -17.85 -25.40 0.51
C SER A 427 -17.43 -26.56 -0.42
N LYS A 428 -18.27 -26.92 -1.41
CA LYS A 428 -17.96 -28.01 -2.33
C LYS A 428 -16.88 -27.59 -3.34
N ALA A 429 -17.05 -26.41 -3.94
CA ALA A 429 -16.03 -25.85 -4.80
C ALA A 429 -14.72 -25.61 -4.03
N ALA A 430 -14.79 -25.02 -2.83
CA ALA A 430 -13.64 -24.79 -1.97
C ALA A 430 -12.83 -26.07 -1.71
N LYS A 431 -13.50 -27.17 -1.36
CA LYS A 431 -12.86 -28.47 -1.14
C LYS A 431 -12.16 -28.96 -2.41
N ARG A 432 -12.86 -28.98 -3.54
CA ARG A 432 -12.31 -29.43 -4.82
C ARG A 432 -11.03 -28.67 -5.20
N GLU A 433 -11.07 -27.35 -5.09
CA GLU A 433 -9.95 -26.49 -5.46
C GLU A 433 -8.76 -26.67 -4.50
N LEU A 434 -9.00 -26.80 -3.19
CA LEU A 434 -7.90 -26.96 -2.23
C LEU A 434 -7.26 -28.37 -2.31
N GLU A 435 -8.06 -29.42 -2.58
CA GLU A 435 -7.55 -30.76 -2.88
C GLU A 435 -6.69 -30.75 -4.17
N LYS A 436 -7.14 -30.03 -5.21
CA LYS A 436 -6.37 -29.85 -6.46
C LYS A 436 -5.07 -29.10 -6.18
N ALA A 437 -5.12 -27.99 -5.45
CA ALA A 437 -3.94 -27.23 -5.07
C ALA A 437 -2.89 -28.10 -4.36
N PHE A 438 -3.32 -28.89 -3.39
CA PHE A 438 -2.43 -29.81 -2.67
C PHE A 438 -1.91 -30.96 -3.57
N SER A 439 -2.73 -31.47 -4.48
CA SER A 439 -2.29 -32.50 -5.43
C SER A 439 -1.18 -32.02 -6.37
N LEU A 440 -1.21 -30.74 -6.75
CA LEU A 440 -0.22 -30.10 -7.61
C LEU A 440 1.08 -29.76 -6.86
N ASN A 441 1.01 -29.48 -5.57
CA ASN A 441 2.17 -29.18 -4.72
C ASN A 441 2.07 -29.90 -3.37
N ARG A 442 2.41 -31.18 -3.36
CA ARG A 442 2.39 -32.04 -2.17
C ARG A 442 3.38 -31.66 -1.08
N LYS A 443 4.34 -30.78 -1.38
CA LYS A 443 5.36 -30.30 -0.42
C LYS A 443 4.96 -29.02 0.29
N ASP A 444 3.82 -28.43 -0.07
CA ASP A 444 3.36 -27.18 0.54
C ASP A 444 2.57 -27.47 1.82
N ALA A 445 3.27 -27.37 2.94
CA ALA A 445 2.70 -27.56 4.27
C ALA A 445 1.62 -26.51 4.62
N ARG A 446 1.64 -25.32 3.99
CA ARG A 446 0.62 -24.31 4.19
C ARG A 446 -0.70 -24.72 3.52
N ILE A 447 -0.64 -25.19 2.28
CA ILE A 447 -1.83 -25.69 1.59
C ILE A 447 -2.42 -26.88 2.34
N PHE A 448 -1.57 -27.79 2.85
CA PHE A 448 -2.03 -28.93 3.63
C PHE A 448 -2.71 -28.51 4.93
N LEU A 449 -2.15 -27.56 5.66
CA LEU A 449 -2.78 -27.00 6.87
C LEU A 449 -4.17 -26.41 6.57
N GLU A 450 -4.29 -25.63 5.50
CA GLU A 450 -5.55 -25.02 5.09
C GLU A 450 -6.58 -26.08 4.66
N LEU A 451 -6.13 -27.13 3.99
CA LEU A 451 -6.97 -28.26 3.59
C LEU A 451 -7.48 -29.03 4.82
N ASP A 452 -6.61 -29.31 5.79
CA ASP A 452 -7.00 -29.96 7.04
C ASP A 452 -8.01 -29.11 7.85
N GLN A 453 -7.78 -27.79 7.93
CA GLN A 453 -8.73 -26.85 8.55
C GLN A 453 -10.10 -26.88 7.84
N LEU A 454 -10.09 -26.99 6.51
CA LEU A 454 -11.32 -27.13 5.75
C LEU A 454 -12.03 -28.47 6.04
N TYR A 455 -11.31 -29.60 6.06
CA TYR A 455 -11.87 -30.89 6.43
C TYR A 455 -12.50 -30.86 7.84
N LYS A 456 -11.83 -30.24 8.81
CA LYS A 456 -12.34 -30.04 10.16
C LYS A 456 -13.69 -29.28 10.14
N LYS A 457 -13.77 -28.18 9.39
CA LYS A 457 -15.00 -27.39 9.24
C LYS A 457 -16.12 -28.15 8.51
N LEU A 458 -15.77 -29.06 7.61
CA LEU A 458 -16.71 -29.90 6.88
C LEU A 458 -17.13 -31.17 7.66
N GLY A 459 -16.65 -31.34 8.89
CA GLY A 459 -17.05 -32.44 9.78
C GLY A 459 -16.38 -33.79 9.51
N TYR A 460 -15.22 -33.79 8.87
CA TYR A 460 -14.42 -35.02 8.74
C TYR A 460 -14.00 -35.54 10.11
N SER A 461 -14.08 -36.86 10.32
CA SER A 461 -13.70 -37.49 11.57
C SER A 461 -12.21 -37.33 11.86
N PHE A 462 -11.85 -37.38 13.14
CA PHE A 462 -10.42 -37.35 13.56
C PHE A 462 -9.61 -38.43 12.87
N LYS A 463 -10.18 -39.64 12.70
CA LYS A 463 -9.52 -40.75 12.06
C LYS A 463 -9.26 -40.52 10.57
N GLU A 464 -10.23 -39.98 9.84
CA GLU A 464 -10.05 -39.64 8.43
C GLU A 464 -8.98 -38.56 8.25
N ARG A 465 -8.98 -37.54 9.11
CA ARG A 465 -7.95 -36.50 9.09
C ARG A 465 -6.58 -37.04 9.47
N LEU A 466 -6.48 -37.84 10.55
CA LEU A 466 -5.20 -38.45 10.96
C LEU A 466 -4.58 -39.29 9.84
N ALA A 467 -5.39 -40.08 9.11
CA ALA A 467 -4.93 -40.84 7.98
C ALA A 467 -4.25 -39.99 6.87
N LYS A 468 -4.70 -38.72 6.70
CA LYS A 468 -4.05 -37.80 5.75
C LYS A 468 -2.67 -37.33 6.19
N TYR A 469 -2.44 -37.18 7.49
CA TYR A 469 -1.13 -36.88 8.05
C TYR A 469 -0.20 -38.08 7.96
N ASP A 470 -0.74 -39.29 8.14
CA ASP A 470 0.01 -40.55 8.05
C ASP A 470 0.50 -40.89 6.63
N GLU A 471 -0.10 -40.26 5.58
CA GLU A 471 0.38 -40.36 4.20
C GLU A 471 1.81 -39.76 4.07
N ASP A 472 2.12 -38.65 4.76
CA ASP A 472 3.45 -38.02 4.77
C ASP A 472 3.68 -37.27 6.10
N PRO A 473 4.13 -37.96 7.14
CA PRO A 473 4.44 -37.33 8.44
C PRO A 473 5.51 -36.24 8.36
N SER A 474 6.45 -36.34 7.41
CA SER A 474 7.53 -35.35 7.27
C SER A 474 7.04 -33.96 6.87
N LEU A 475 5.92 -33.90 6.14
CA LEU A 475 5.28 -32.63 5.80
C LEU A 475 4.74 -31.92 7.06
N ALA A 476 4.16 -32.69 7.99
CA ALA A 476 3.69 -32.14 9.28
C ALA A 476 4.87 -31.64 10.12
N GLU A 477 6.01 -32.31 10.07
CA GLU A 477 7.21 -31.89 10.80
C GLU A 477 7.81 -30.56 10.33
N SER A 478 7.51 -30.13 9.13
CA SER A 478 8.03 -28.87 8.57
C SER A 478 7.50 -27.59 9.24
N ARG A 479 6.38 -27.68 10.01
CA ARG A 479 5.71 -26.53 10.66
C ARG A 479 5.15 -26.92 12.03
N ASP A 480 5.41 -26.10 13.04
CA ASP A 480 4.96 -26.37 14.40
C ASP A 480 3.43 -26.36 14.56
N ASP A 481 2.74 -25.45 13.87
CA ASP A 481 1.28 -25.35 13.88
C ASP A 481 0.59 -26.56 13.23
N LEU A 482 1.18 -27.13 12.19
CA LEU A 482 0.72 -28.35 11.54
C LEU A 482 1.04 -29.59 12.39
N TYR A 483 2.23 -29.63 12.97
CA TYR A 483 2.68 -30.75 13.78
C TYR A 483 1.86 -30.90 15.07
N ILE A 484 1.49 -29.80 15.72
CA ILE A 484 0.63 -29.86 16.90
C ILE A 484 -0.80 -30.30 16.57
N GLU A 485 -1.32 -29.97 15.37
CA GLU A 485 -2.62 -30.50 14.93
C GLU A 485 -2.54 -32.03 14.69
N TYR A 486 -1.44 -32.51 14.11
CA TYR A 486 -1.17 -33.95 13.97
C TYR A 486 -1.17 -34.67 15.33
N ILE A 487 -0.44 -34.13 16.33
CA ILE A 487 -0.44 -34.67 17.70
C ILE A 487 -1.84 -34.62 18.32
N THR A 488 -2.56 -33.56 18.09
CA THR A 488 -3.95 -33.43 18.56
C THR A 488 -4.82 -34.56 17.99
N LEU A 489 -4.69 -34.84 16.70
CA LEU A 489 -5.44 -35.90 16.04
C LEU A 489 -5.06 -37.29 16.58
N MET A 490 -3.78 -37.56 16.88
CA MET A 490 -3.34 -38.79 17.55
C MET A 490 -4.04 -38.95 18.91
N ASN A 491 -4.02 -37.93 19.75
CA ASN A 491 -4.70 -37.96 21.05
C ASN A 491 -6.21 -38.20 20.92
N MET A 492 -6.86 -37.51 19.96
CA MET A 492 -8.29 -37.71 19.71
C MET A 492 -8.64 -39.07 19.13
N CYS A 493 -7.70 -39.78 18.55
CA CYS A 493 -7.83 -41.15 18.05
C CYS A 493 -7.39 -42.22 19.05
N GLY A 494 -6.91 -41.83 20.25
CA GLY A 494 -6.47 -42.78 21.29
C GLY A 494 -5.02 -43.23 21.16
N GLU A 495 -4.23 -42.64 20.29
CA GLU A 495 -2.82 -42.95 20.03
C GLU A 495 -1.89 -42.16 20.97
N TYR A 496 -2.16 -42.21 22.28
CA TYR A 496 -1.56 -41.31 23.29
C TYR A 496 -0.05 -41.48 23.40
N GLU A 497 0.46 -42.72 23.37
CA GLU A 497 1.91 -42.99 23.45
C GLU A 497 2.66 -42.45 22.23
N ARG A 498 2.06 -42.55 21.04
CA ARG A 498 2.60 -41.96 19.80
C ARG A 498 2.63 -40.45 19.89
N ALA A 499 1.55 -39.83 20.34
CA ALA A 499 1.45 -38.39 20.56
C ALA A 499 2.52 -37.91 21.56
N TYR A 500 2.68 -38.61 22.70
CA TYR A 500 3.69 -38.28 23.70
C TYR A 500 5.12 -38.35 23.13
N ARG A 501 5.45 -39.40 22.39
CA ARG A 501 6.77 -39.56 21.74
C ARG A 501 7.05 -38.42 20.75
N CYS A 502 6.04 -38.03 19.97
CA CYS A 502 6.15 -36.88 19.05
C CYS A 502 6.43 -35.57 19.76
N ILE A 503 5.77 -35.32 20.90
CA ILE A 503 6.01 -34.12 21.71
C ILE A 503 7.43 -34.11 22.27
N MET A 504 7.87 -35.23 22.85
CA MET A 504 9.17 -35.33 23.52
C MET A 504 10.35 -35.36 22.53
N GLY A 505 10.10 -35.77 21.30
CA GLY A 505 11.11 -35.85 20.23
C GLY A 505 11.44 -34.52 19.55
N ARG A 506 10.76 -33.44 19.90
CA ARG A 506 10.87 -32.17 19.20
C ARG A 506 10.95 -30.98 20.14
N ARG A 507 11.68 -29.93 19.72
CA ARG A 507 11.60 -28.57 20.31
C ARG A 507 10.66 -27.74 19.44
N PHE A 508 9.67 -27.10 20.09
CA PHE A 508 8.71 -26.21 19.44
C PHE A 508 9.13 -24.75 19.59
N HIS A 509 8.84 -23.94 18.58
CA HIS A 509 9.02 -22.49 18.65
C HIS A 509 7.71 -21.82 19.08
N PRO A 510 7.76 -20.75 19.89
CA PRO A 510 6.57 -19.98 20.21
C PRO A 510 5.98 -19.36 18.93
N TRP A 511 4.64 -19.37 18.81
CA TRP A 511 3.93 -18.65 17.76
C TRP A 511 2.61 -18.10 18.30
N GLU A 512 2.16 -16.99 17.76
CA GLU A 512 0.90 -16.35 18.14
C GLU A 512 -0.29 -17.30 17.88
N GLY A 513 -1.14 -17.48 18.89
CA GLY A 513 -2.26 -18.42 18.86
C GLY A 513 -1.87 -19.89 19.06
N GLY A 514 -0.62 -20.14 19.43
CA GLY A 514 -0.09 -21.46 19.83
C GLY A 514 0.06 -21.66 21.32
N GLU A 515 -0.19 -20.61 22.10
CA GLU A 515 0.01 -20.58 23.56
C GLU A 515 -0.77 -21.70 24.25
N GLY A 516 -0.07 -22.48 25.05
CA GLY A 516 -0.65 -23.59 25.80
C GLY A 516 -1.03 -24.84 24.98
N LYS A 517 -1.04 -24.81 23.65
CA LYS A 517 -1.45 -25.97 22.84
C LYS A 517 -0.57 -27.19 23.07
N ILE A 518 0.75 -27.00 23.08
CA ILE A 518 1.70 -28.08 23.30
C ILE A 518 1.55 -28.68 24.69
N THR A 519 1.52 -27.83 25.72
CA THR A 519 1.33 -28.25 27.11
C THR A 519 0.00 -28.98 27.28
N THR A 520 -1.06 -28.49 26.64
CA THR A 520 -2.37 -29.17 26.67
C THR A 520 -2.30 -30.57 26.09
N GLN A 521 -1.69 -30.75 24.93
CA GLN A 521 -1.57 -32.07 24.30
C GLN A 521 -0.66 -33.00 25.10
N TYR A 522 0.42 -32.48 25.69
CA TYR A 522 1.28 -33.23 26.60
C TYR A 522 0.50 -33.78 27.83
N ILE A 523 -0.28 -32.89 28.48
CA ILE A 523 -1.11 -33.26 29.63
C ILE A 523 -2.14 -34.31 29.23
N ILE A 524 -2.83 -34.14 28.09
CA ILE A 524 -3.80 -35.12 27.59
C ILE A 524 -3.15 -36.46 27.38
N SER A 525 -2.01 -36.53 26.68
CA SER A 525 -1.29 -37.78 26.43
C SER A 525 -0.98 -38.54 27.72
N LEU A 526 -0.38 -37.85 28.71
CA LEU A 526 -0.02 -38.45 29.99
C LEU A 526 -1.25 -38.90 30.80
N LEU A 527 -2.27 -38.06 30.91
CA LEU A 527 -3.48 -38.43 31.66
C LEU A 527 -4.22 -39.62 31.07
N GLU A 528 -4.32 -39.69 29.76
CA GLU A 528 -5.00 -40.80 29.10
C GLU A 528 -4.15 -42.10 29.16
N MET A 529 -2.84 -41.99 29.05
CA MET A 529 -1.92 -43.15 29.29
C MET A 529 -2.03 -43.67 30.72
N ALA A 530 -2.04 -42.79 31.73
CA ALA A 530 -2.23 -43.14 33.13
C ALA A 530 -3.57 -43.86 33.35
N LYS A 531 -4.67 -43.33 32.76
CA LYS A 531 -6.00 -43.99 32.81
C LYS A 531 -5.96 -45.40 32.18
N GLN A 532 -5.26 -45.58 31.08
CA GLN A 532 -5.10 -46.91 30.45
C GLN A 532 -4.30 -47.87 31.35
N CYS A 533 -3.24 -47.40 32.01
CA CYS A 533 -2.48 -48.17 32.98
C CYS A 533 -3.32 -48.58 34.20
N LEU A 534 -4.10 -47.66 34.75
CA LEU A 534 -5.03 -47.94 35.86
C LEU A 534 -6.08 -48.97 35.46
N ALA A 535 -6.69 -48.84 34.27
CA ALA A 535 -7.66 -49.82 33.77
C ALA A 535 -7.05 -51.22 33.52
N SER A 536 -5.73 -51.30 33.34
CA SER A 536 -4.96 -52.51 33.16
C SER A 536 -4.27 -53.01 34.43
N GLU A 537 -4.60 -52.43 35.59
CA GLU A 537 -4.02 -52.74 36.92
C GLU A 537 -2.49 -52.54 37.01
N LYS A 538 -1.91 -51.71 36.14
CA LYS A 538 -0.48 -51.37 36.13
C LYS A 538 -0.20 -50.09 36.91
N TYR A 539 -0.39 -50.14 38.22
CA TYR A 539 -0.39 -48.96 39.09
C TYR A 539 0.93 -48.20 39.08
N GLU A 540 2.08 -48.90 39.16
CA GLU A 540 3.42 -48.26 39.11
C GLU A 540 3.70 -47.49 37.80
N GLN A 541 3.05 -47.87 36.70
CA GLN A 541 3.19 -47.19 35.42
C GLN A 541 2.20 -46.02 35.26
N ALA A 542 1.21 -45.99 36.12
CA ALA A 542 0.20 -44.91 36.12
C ALA A 542 0.65 -43.66 36.91
N GLU A 543 1.59 -43.84 37.88
CA GLU A 543 2.29 -42.77 38.57
C GLU A 543 3.34 -42.10 37.67
#